data_c4637647b36d259751c3aa8844245f65
#
_entry.id   c4637647b36d259751c3aa8844245f65
#
_cell.length_a   1.000
_cell.length_b   1.000
_cell.length_c   1.000
_cell.angle_alpha   90.00
_cell.angle_beta   90.00
_cell.angle_gamma   90.00
#
_symmetry.space_group_name_H-M   'P 1'
#
loop_
_entity.id
_entity.type
_entity.pdbx_description
1 polymer ?
#
loop_
_entity_poly.entity_id
_entity_poly.type
_entity_poly.pdbx_seq_one_letter_code
_entity_poly.pdbx_strand_id
1 'polypeptide(L)'
;IYHPNRLTVPLRRAGKKGSGRFSEISWDEALEEVTQRFDEISTRYGSEAVWLYYFAGTMGLLMRDGINRLARAKQYSGMYGTICVNPAWTGFMAGTGLIAGVDPREMALSDCVVLWGTNPVNTQVNVMRHATRARKTRNAKIVHVDIYHNATSKQADLALIIKPGTDAALACAIMHILFRDNYADLAVSYTHLRAHE
;
A
#
# COMPACT_ATOMS: atom_id res chain seq x y z
N ILE A 1 -3.93 2.84 19.50
CA ILE A 1 -4.78 4.04 19.50
C ILE A 1 -4.94 4.57 20.95
N TYR A 2 -5.15 3.72 21.93
CA TYR A 2 -5.44 4.08 23.33
C TYR A 2 -4.22 4.03 24.26
N HIS A 3 -3.00 4.07 23.72
CA HIS A 3 -1.80 4.10 24.55
C HIS A 3 -1.73 5.39 25.38
N PRO A 4 -1.33 5.34 26.67
CA PRO A 4 -1.27 6.53 27.54
C PRO A 4 -0.41 7.67 26.99
N ASN A 5 0.66 7.34 26.26
CA ASN A 5 1.56 8.34 25.66
C ASN A 5 1.09 8.83 24.27
N ARG A 6 -0.16 8.52 23.87
CA ARG A 6 -0.67 9.05 22.62
C ARG A 6 -0.85 10.56 22.73
N LEU A 7 -0.36 11.28 21.71
CA LEU A 7 -0.61 12.72 21.60
C LEU A 7 -2.10 12.97 21.34
N THR A 8 -2.72 13.78 22.17
CA THR A 8 -4.14 14.16 22.10
C THR A 8 -4.35 15.63 21.77
N VAL A 9 -3.27 16.43 21.82
CA VAL A 9 -3.26 17.87 21.52
C VAL A 9 -2.09 18.19 20.58
N PRO A 10 -2.14 19.27 19.81
CA PRO A 10 -1.03 19.73 18.99
C PRO A 10 0.18 20.11 19.88
N LEU A 11 1.37 19.87 19.33
CA LEU A 11 2.62 20.21 19.99
C LEU A 11 3.42 21.21 19.16
N ARG A 12 3.85 22.31 19.77
CA ARG A 12 4.80 23.24 19.19
C ARG A 12 6.21 22.94 19.69
N ARG A 13 7.18 22.91 18.81
CA ARG A 13 8.58 22.74 19.19
C ARG A 13 9.07 23.92 20.05
N ALA A 14 9.53 23.65 21.27
CA ALA A 14 9.98 24.65 22.24
C ALA A 14 11.52 24.81 22.30
N GLY A 15 12.28 24.17 21.39
CA GLY A 15 13.73 24.22 21.39
C GLY A 15 14.35 24.06 19.99
N LYS A 16 15.66 23.88 19.95
CA LYS A 16 16.37 23.60 18.68
C LYS A 16 15.83 22.29 18.06
N LYS A 17 15.86 22.20 16.73
CA LYS A 17 15.53 20.96 16.01
C LYS A 17 16.34 19.78 16.57
N GLY A 18 15.68 18.68 16.87
CA GLY A 18 16.30 17.50 17.47
C GLY A 18 16.42 17.51 18.99
N SER A 19 16.06 18.61 19.69
CA SER A 19 16.13 18.65 21.17
C SER A 19 15.07 17.81 21.89
N GLY A 20 14.04 17.38 21.19
CA GLY A 20 12.90 16.63 21.78
C GLY A 20 12.01 17.48 22.70
N ARG A 21 12.21 18.80 22.79
CA ARG A 21 11.40 19.68 23.64
C ARG A 21 10.22 20.24 22.86
N PHE A 22 9.02 20.05 23.43
CA PHE A 22 7.77 20.50 22.88
C PHE A 22 6.91 21.14 23.97
N SER A 23 6.03 22.06 23.59
CA SER A 23 4.95 22.61 24.42
C SER A 23 3.60 22.29 23.80
N GLU A 24 2.62 22.01 24.61
CA GLU A 24 1.23 21.86 24.19
C GLU A 24 0.68 23.21 23.75
N ILE A 25 -0.11 23.22 22.68
CA ILE A 25 -0.84 24.38 22.18
C ILE A 25 -2.26 23.95 21.83
N SER A 26 -3.17 24.94 21.69
CA SER A 26 -4.52 24.67 21.22
C SER A 26 -4.55 24.35 19.70
N TRP A 27 -5.64 23.76 19.25
CA TRP A 27 -5.89 23.57 17.82
C TRP A 27 -5.98 24.90 17.06
N ASP A 28 -6.59 25.92 17.65
CA ASP A 28 -6.70 27.24 17.04
C ASP A 28 -5.33 27.87 16.83
N GLU A 29 -4.46 27.85 17.85
CA GLU A 29 -3.08 28.31 17.74
C GLU A 29 -2.28 27.54 16.68
N ALA A 30 -2.46 26.21 16.61
CA ALA A 30 -1.76 25.39 15.62
C ALA A 30 -2.19 25.72 14.18
N LEU A 31 -3.50 25.86 13.95
CA LEU A 31 -4.06 26.19 12.64
C LEU A 31 -3.69 27.60 12.21
N GLU A 32 -3.73 28.56 13.12
CA GLU A 32 -3.31 29.93 12.86
C GLU A 32 -1.83 30.01 12.47
N GLU A 33 -0.95 29.38 13.22
CA GLU A 33 0.50 29.36 12.91
C GLU A 33 0.77 28.71 11.55
N VAL A 34 0.15 27.57 11.25
CA VAL A 34 0.32 26.88 9.95
C VAL A 34 -0.18 27.77 8.81
N THR A 35 -1.34 28.41 8.97
CA THR A 35 -1.91 29.28 7.94
C THR A 35 -1.02 30.50 7.68
N GLN A 36 -0.57 31.17 8.74
CA GLN A 36 0.36 32.30 8.63
C GLN A 36 1.64 31.91 7.90
N ARG A 37 2.23 30.77 8.24
CA ARG A 37 3.45 30.28 7.57
C ARG A 37 3.23 29.99 6.08
N PHE A 38 2.12 29.40 5.73
CA PHE A 38 1.78 29.15 4.33
C PHE A 38 1.61 30.45 3.54
N ASP A 39 0.94 31.44 4.12
CA ASP A 39 0.72 32.75 3.49
C ASP A 39 2.05 33.54 3.39
N GLU A 40 2.90 33.54 4.43
CA GLU A 40 4.25 34.14 4.39
C GLU A 40 5.11 33.55 3.28
N ILE A 41 5.15 32.21 3.17
CA ILE A 41 5.93 31.50 2.16
C ILE A 41 5.38 31.79 0.77
N SER A 42 4.07 31.71 0.58
CA SER A 42 3.42 31.99 -0.69
C SER A 42 3.62 33.44 -1.16
N THR A 43 3.57 34.39 -0.23
CA THR A 43 3.80 35.80 -0.54
C THR A 43 5.27 36.07 -0.93
N ARG A 44 6.21 35.41 -0.25
CA ARG A 44 7.65 35.65 -0.44
C ARG A 44 8.25 34.89 -1.62
N TYR A 45 7.79 33.69 -1.90
CA TYR A 45 8.43 32.76 -2.83
C TYR A 45 7.49 32.22 -3.93
N GLY A 46 6.22 32.59 -3.92
CA GLY A 46 5.18 32.01 -4.77
C GLY A 46 4.46 30.82 -4.11
N SER A 47 3.25 30.57 -4.56
CA SER A 47 2.42 29.49 -4.00
C SER A 47 3.04 28.11 -4.21
N GLU A 48 3.79 27.93 -5.29
CA GLU A 48 4.48 26.69 -5.62
C GLU A 48 5.59 26.31 -4.62
N ALA A 49 6.05 27.26 -3.79
CA ALA A 49 7.00 26.98 -2.72
C ALA A 49 6.39 26.14 -1.58
N VAL A 50 5.06 26.04 -1.51
CA VAL A 50 4.37 25.15 -0.59
C VAL A 50 4.05 23.83 -1.29
N TRP A 51 4.57 22.76 -0.73
CA TRP A 51 4.32 21.40 -1.21
C TRP A 51 3.72 20.55 -0.10
N LEU A 52 2.46 20.16 -0.27
CA LEU A 52 1.75 19.31 0.66
C LEU A 52 2.09 17.84 0.36
N TYR A 53 3.04 17.30 1.12
CA TYR A 53 3.43 15.90 1.00
C TYR A 53 2.53 15.03 1.88
N TYR A 54 1.86 14.09 1.25
CA TYR A 54 1.01 13.11 1.94
C TYR A 54 1.08 11.76 1.22
N PHE A 55 0.84 10.70 1.94
CA PHE A 55 0.64 9.39 1.33
C PHE A 55 -0.24 8.50 2.20
N ALA A 56 -0.43 7.25 1.74
CA ALA A 56 -1.36 6.32 2.33
C ALA A 56 -1.30 6.27 3.87
N GLY A 57 -2.42 6.29 4.47
CA GLY A 57 -2.68 6.15 5.89
C GLY A 57 -4.14 5.78 6.01
N THR A 58 -4.95 6.62 6.64
CA THR A 58 -6.39 6.46 6.61
C THR A 58 -6.92 6.79 5.22
N MET A 59 -7.45 5.81 4.51
CA MET A 59 -7.86 5.89 3.10
C MET A 59 -9.34 6.27 2.91
N GLY A 60 -9.99 6.86 3.91
CA GLY A 60 -11.34 7.39 3.77
C GLY A 60 -11.40 8.53 2.74
N LEU A 61 -12.44 8.57 1.92
CA LEU A 61 -12.55 9.53 0.81
C LEU A 61 -12.36 10.99 1.25
N LEU A 62 -13.00 11.39 2.34
CA LEU A 62 -12.89 12.77 2.85
C LEU A 62 -11.50 13.07 3.41
N MET A 63 -10.90 12.12 4.10
CA MET A 63 -9.59 12.31 4.74
C MET A 63 -8.46 12.30 3.72
N ARG A 64 -8.50 11.39 2.73
CA ARG A 64 -7.48 11.28 1.71
C ARG A 64 -7.43 12.47 0.78
N ASP A 65 -8.59 12.92 0.30
CA ASP A 65 -8.67 13.93 -0.77
C ASP A 65 -8.90 15.36 -0.24
N GLY A 66 -9.12 15.52 1.06
CA GLY A 66 -9.35 16.83 1.68
C GLY A 66 -8.20 17.81 1.46
N ILE A 67 -6.96 17.33 1.56
CA ILE A 67 -5.76 18.15 1.35
C ILE A 67 -5.63 18.68 -0.09
N ASN A 68 -6.17 17.95 -1.08
CA ASN A 68 -6.14 18.38 -2.48
C ASN A 68 -7.00 19.62 -2.75
N ARG A 69 -8.06 19.81 -1.97
CA ARG A 69 -8.87 21.04 -2.06
C ARG A 69 -8.05 22.26 -1.69
N LEU A 70 -7.30 22.18 -0.59
CA LEU A 70 -6.40 23.25 -0.16
C LEU A 70 -5.31 23.51 -1.22
N ALA A 71 -4.64 22.47 -1.69
CA ALA A 71 -3.60 22.58 -2.71
C ALA A 71 -4.10 23.29 -3.98
N ARG A 72 -5.28 22.92 -4.47
CA ARG A 72 -5.89 23.54 -5.67
C ARG A 72 -6.35 24.96 -5.41
N ALA A 73 -7.00 25.23 -4.28
CA ALA A 73 -7.49 26.57 -3.95
C ALA A 73 -6.35 27.59 -3.79
N LYS A 74 -5.22 27.16 -3.27
CA LYS A 74 -4.05 28.00 -3.01
C LYS A 74 -2.97 27.88 -4.10
N GLN A 75 -3.17 27.05 -5.13
CA GLN A 75 -2.21 26.78 -6.22
C GLN A 75 -0.84 26.30 -5.71
N TYR A 76 -0.86 25.45 -4.69
CA TYR A 76 0.34 24.81 -4.15
C TYR A 76 0.89 23.72 -5.08
N SER A 77 2.18 23.40 -4.93
CA SER A 77 2.81 22.33 -5.71
C SER A 77 2.12 21.00 -5.53
N GLY A 78 1.91 20.32 -6.64
CA GLY A 78 1.37 18.97 -6.67
C GLY A 78 2.43 17.89 -6.47
N MET A 79 1.99 16.64 -6.38
CA MET A 79 2.85 15.47 -6.23
C MET A 79 2.55 14.42 -7.30
N TYR A 80 3.59 13.92 -7.94
CA TYR A 80 3.48 12.72 -8.77
C TYR A 80 3.65 11.47 -7.88
N GLY A 81 2.59 10.68 -7.74
CA GLY A 81 2.59 9.47 -6.95
C GLY A 81 3.23 8.30 -7.70
N THR A 82 4.56 8.24 -7.77
CA THR A 82 5.31 7.26 -8.59
C THR A 82 6.03 6.19 -7.78
N ILE A 83 5.86 6.13 -6.44
CA ILE A 83 6.74 5.32 -5.61
C ILE A 83 6.25 3.88 -5.49
N CYS A 84 5.19 3.56 -4.74
CA CYS A 84 4.84 2.16 -4.51
C CYS A 84 3.70 1.66 -5.41
N VAL A 85 2.55 2.30 -5.37
CA VAL A 85 1.33 1.81 -6.02
C VAL A 85 1.39 1.96 -7.54
N ASN A 86 1.87 3.08 -8.06
CA ASN A 86 1.85 3.33 -9.49
C ASN A 86 2.75 2.38 -10.29
N PRO A 87 4.00 2.05 -9.87
CA PRO A 87 4.78 1.02 -10.54
C PRO A 87 4.10 -0.35 -10.52
N ALA A 88 3.49 -0.73 -9.38
CA ALA A 88 2.75 -1.98 -9.27
C ALA A 88 1.53 -2.01 -10.21
N TRP A 89 0.77 -0.92 -10.28
CA TRP A 89 -0.36 -0.79 -11.20
C TRP A 89 0.08 -0.82 -12.66
N THR A 90 1.18 -0.17 -12.99
CA THR A 90 1.73 -0.20 -14.35
C THR A 90 2.06 -1.63 -14.78
N GLY A 91 2.74 -2.38 -13.93
CA GLY A 91 3.05 -3.78 -14.20
C GLY A 91 1.79 -4.66 -14.29
N PHE A 92 0.80 -4.43 -13.43
CA PHE A 92 -0.46 -5.17 -13.46
C PHE A 92 -1.26 -4.85 -14.74
N MET A 93 -1.38 -3.57 -15.10
CA MET A 93 -2.07 -3.14 -16.32
C MET A 93 -1.41 -3.65 -17.60
N ALA A 94 -0.09 -3.78 -17.62
CA ALA A 94 0.63 -4.34 -18.76
C ALA A 94 0.21 -5.79 -19.07
N GLY A 95 -0.19 -6.55 -18.04
CA GLY A 95 -0.65 -7.93 -18.21
C GLY A 95 -2.18 -8.09 -18.34
N THR A 96 -2.96 -7.16 -17.80
CA THR A 96 -4.42 -7.33 -17.69
C THR A 96 -5.25 -6.24 -18.38
N GLY A 97 -4.61 -5.15 -18.81
CA GLY A 97 -5.24 -4.02 -19.49
C GLY A 97 -6.01 -3.05 -18.62
N LEU A 98 -6.35 -3.42 -17.39
CA LEU A 98 -7.08 -2.56 -16.47
C LEU A 98 -6.72 -2.88 -15.01
N ILE A 99 -6.93 -1.91 -14.13
CA ILE A 99 -6.77 -2.12 -12.67
C ILE A 99 -8.08 -2.66 -12.13
N ALA A 100 -8.14 -3.98 -11.99
CA ALA A 100 -9.26 -4.67 -11.36
C ALA A 100 -8.73 -5.85 -10.54
N GLY A 101 -9.48 -6.23 -9.53
CA GLY A 101 -9.20 -7.40 -8.71
C GLY A 101 -10.48 -8.19 -8.47
N VAL A 102 -10.34 -9.43 -8.08
CA VAL A 102 -11.46 -10.27 -7.65
C VAL A 102 -11.93 -9.88 -6.25
N ASP A 103 -13.16 -10.22 -5.90
CA ASP A 103 -13.65 -10.08 -4.53
C ASP A 103 -12.77 -10.94 -3.58
N PRO A 104 -12.16 -10.35 -2.54
CA PRO A 104 -11.33 -11.12 -1.60
C PRO A 104 -12.03 -12.32 -0.96
N ARG A 105 -13.38 -12.32 -0.91
CA ARG A 105 -14.17 -13.43 -0.39
C ARG A 105 -14.08 -14.68 -1.26
N GLU A 106 -13.83 -14.52 -2.56
CA GLU A 106 -13.68 -15.62 -3.52
C GLU A 106 -12.41 -16.44 -3.27
N MET A 107 -11.44 -15.88 -2.56
CA MET A 107 -10.27 -16.63 -2.09
C MET A 107 -10.65 -17.92 -1.36
N ALA A 108 -11.80 -17.93 -0.67
CA ALA A 108 -12.33 -19.10 0.01
C ALA A 108 -12.70 -20.27 -0.94
N LEU A 109 -12.80 -20.01 -2.25
CA LEU A 109 -13.09 -21.00 -3.29
C LEU A 109 -11.85 -21.54 -3.97
N SER A 110 -10.65 -21.06 -3.60
CA SER A 110 -9.39 -21.46 -4.20
C SER A 110 -8.86 -22.76 -3.59
N ASP A 111 -8.14 -23.54 -4.37
CA ASP A 111 -7.42 -24.74 -3.92
C ASP A 111 -5.94 -24.43 -3.56
N CYS A 112 -5.43 -23.27 -4.00
CA CYS A 112 -4.13 -22.74 -3.62
C CYS A 112 -4.23 -21.23 -3.43
N VAL A 113 -3.71 -20.72 -2.31
CA VAL A 113 -3.64 -19.29 -2.00
C VAL A 113 -2.19 -18.89 -1.86
N VAL A 114 -1.72 -18.01 -2.72
CA VAL A 114 -0.35 -17.47 -2.67
C VAL A 114 -0.39 -16.07 -2.04
N LEU A 115 0.27 -15.91 -0.91
CA LEU A 115 0.43 -14.65 -0.19
C LEU A 115 1.86 -14.15 -0.46
N TRP A 116 1.98 -13.13 -1.31
CA TRP A 116 3.29 -12.68 -1.82
C TRP A 116 3.59 -11.25 -1.37
N GLY A 117 4.69 -11.06 -0.64
CA GLY A 117 5.16 -9.76 -0.16
C GLY A 117 4.18 -9.07 0.79
N THR A 118 3.41 -9.84 1.57
CA THR A 118 2.39 -9.33 2.46
C THR A 118 2.30 -10.14 3.74
N ASN A 119 1.95 -9.49 4.85
CA ASN A 119 1.79 -10.13 6.16
C ASN A 119 0.34 -10.03 6.67
N PRO A 120 -0.62 -10.73 6.05
CA PRO A 120 -2.03 -10.57 6.36
C PRO A 120 -2.41 -10.96 7.79
N VAL A 121 -1.65 -11.80 8.48
CA VAL A 121 -1.89 -12.09 9.90
C VAL A 121 -1.86 -10.81 10.74
N ASN A 122 -0.99 -9.86 10.42
CA ASN A 122 -0.86 -8.61 11.17
C ASN A 122 -1.56 -7.41 10.54
N THR A 123 -1.68 -7.38 9.19
CA THR A 123 -2.08 -6.17 8.46
C THR A 123 -3.37 -6.31 7.67
N GLN A 124 -3.78 -7.54 7.35
CA GLN A 124 -4.94 -7.83 6.51
C GLN A 124 -5.68 -9.07 7.03
N VAL A 125 -6.15 -9.01 8.26
CA VAL A 125 -6.71 -10.14 9.01
C VAL A 125 -7.85 -10.83 8.25
N ASN A 126 -8.69 -10.08 7.54
CA ASN A 126 -9.79 -10.64 6.75
C ASN A 126 -9.28 -11.47 5.56
N VAL A 127 -8.18 -11.09 4.93
CA VAL A 127 -7.53 -11.90 3.87
C VAL A 127 -7.09 -13.24 4.45
N MET A 128 -6.45 -13.23 5.60
CA MET A 128 -6.03 -14.47 6.28
C MET A 128 -7.21 -15.35 6.69
N ARG A 129 -8.33 -14.73 7.08
CA ARG A 129 -9.58 -15.45 7.37
C ARG A 129 -10.09 -16.22 6.15
N HIS A 130 -10.09 -15.59 4.95
CA HIS A 130 -10.54 -16.24 3.73
C HIS A 130 -9.58 -17.35 3.27
N ALA A 131 -8.27 -17.13 3.35
CA ALA A 131 -7.26 -18.15 3.08
C ALA A 131 -7.43 -19.39 4.02
N THR A 132 -7.61 -19.12 5.31
CA THR A 132 -7.88 -20.19 6.30
C THR A 132 -9.19 -20.91 6.04
N ARG A 133 -10.22 -20.21 5.56
CA ARG A 133 -11.50 -20.84 5.17
C ARG A 133 -11.28 -21.78 3.99
N ALA A 134 -10.56 -21.36 2.93
CA ALA A 134 -10.22 -22.23 1.80
C ALA A 134 -9.51 -23.51 2.28
N ARG A 135 -8.53 -23.39 3.17
CA ARG A 135 -7.85 -24.54 3.76
C ARG A 135 -8.83 -25.49 4.47
N LYS A 136 -9.72 -24.96 5.30
CA LYS A 136 -10.66 -25.76 6.09
C LYS A 136 -11.72 -26.46 5.24
N THR A 137 -12.23 -25.80 4.21
CA THR A 137 -13.38 -26.30 3.42
C THR A 137 -12.97 -27.05 2.17
N ARG A 138 -11.76 -26.78 1.63
CA ARG A 138 -11.30 -27.32 0.35
C ARG A 138 -9.93 -28.01 0.44
N ASN A 139 -9.34 -28.05 1.63
CA ASN A 139 -7.95 -28.52 1.81
C ASN A 139 -6.93 -27.70 0.99
N ALA A 140 -7.23 -26.42 0.74
CA ALA A 140 -6.38 -25.52 -0.03
C ALA A 140 -5.00 -25.37 0.62
N LYS A 141 -3.96 -25.26 -0.21
CA LYS A 141 -2.60 -24.95 0.25
C LYS A 141 -2.41 -23.45 0.36
N ILE A 142 -1.72 -23.00 1.39
CA ILE A 142 -1.30 -21.63 1.56
C ILE A 142 0.20 -21.55 1.35
N VAL A 143 0.61 -20.81 0.33
CA VAL A 143 2.02 -20.52 0.03
C VAL A 143 2.30 -19.07 0.45
N HIS A 144 3.40 -18.84 1.15
CA HIS A 144 3.83 -17.51 1.53
C HIS A 144 5.21 -17.23 0.92
N VAL A 145 5.31 -16.11 0.20
CA VAL A 145 6.56 -15.62 -0.38
C VAL A 145 6.89 -14.28 0.27
N ASP A 146 8.05 -14.18 0.92
CA ASP A 146 8.49 -12.94 1.57
C ASP A 146 10.01 -12.91 1.67
N ILE A 147 10.56 -11.79 2.11
CA ILE A 147 12.01 -11.60 2.32
C ILE A 147 12.47 -12.00 3.74
N TYR A 148 11.54 -12.27 4.65
CA TYR A 148 11.82 -12.74 6.00
C TYR A 148 10.66 -13.57 6.56
N HIS A 149 10.95 -14.40 7.55
CA HIS A 149 9.92 -15.15 8.26
C HIS A 149 9.10 -14.22 9.18
N ASN A 150 7.79 -14.21 8.98
CA ASN A 150 6.85 -13.43 9.78
C ASN A 150 5.68 -14.30 10.31
N ALA A 151 4.68 -13.67 10.91
CA ALA A 151 3.53 -14.38 11.46
C ALA A 151 2.73 -15.15 10.38
N THR A 152 2.68 -14.65 9.14
CA THR A 152 2.02 -15.31 8.02
C THR A 152 2.81 -16.54 7.56
N SER A 153 4.14 -16.48 7.54
CA SER A 153 4.99 -17.64 7.22
C SER A 153 4.70 -18.85 8.12
N LYS A 154 4.40 -18.60 9.40
CA LYS A 154 4.06 -19.66 10.37
C LYS A 154 2.70 -20.31 10.11
N GLN A 155 1.85 -19.66 9.34
CA GLN A 155 0.52 -20.16 8.95
C GLN A 155 0.51 -20.81 7.57
N ALA A 156 1.57 -20.66 6.79
CA ALA A 156 1.68 -21.21 5.44
C ALA A 156 2.06 -22.70 5.48
N ASP A 157 1.61 -23.45 4.48
CA ASP A 157 2.05 -24.82 4.22
C ASP A 157 3.43 -24.85 3.59
N LEU A 158 3.76 -23.80 2.82
CA LEU A 158 5.06 -23.57 2.22
C LEU A 158 5.43 -22.09 2.38
N ALA A 159 6.56 -21.82 2.98
CA ALA A 159 7.14 -20.48 3.07
C ALA A 159 8.43 -20.40 2.27
N LEU A 160 8.45 -19.55 1.24
CA LEU A 160 9.60 -19.26 0.40
C LEU A 160 10.20 -17.92 0.83
N ILE A 161 11.38 -17.95 1.42
CA ILE A 161 12.09 -16.74 1.82
C ILE A 161 13.13 -16.42 0.75
N ILE A 162 12.93 -15.33 0.05
CA ILE A 162 13.74 -14.91 -1.07
C ILE A 162 14.65 -13.73 -0.70
N LYS A 163 15.71 -13.51 -1.46
CA LYS A 163 16.52 -12.29 -1.30
C LYS A 163 15.73 -11.07 -1.74
N PRO A 164 15.85 -9.92 -1.04
CA PRO A 164 15.24 -8.68 -1.50
C PRO A 164 15.56 -8.37 -2.95
N GLY A 165 14.54 -7.98 -3.75
CA GLY A 165 14.70 -7.66 -5.17
C GLY A 165 14.76 -8.86 -6.12
N THR A 166 14.49 -10.09 -5.65
CA THR A 166 14.48 -11.30 -6.50
C THR A 166 13.08 -11.84 -6.80
N ASP A 167 12.04 -11.09 -6.51
CA ASP A 167 10.64 -11.48 -6.76
C ASP A 167 10.40 -11.81 -8.23
N ALA A 168 10.89 -10.96 -9.15
CA ALA A 168 10.76 -11.19 -10.58
C ALA A 168 11.48 -12.47 -11.03
N ALA A 169 12.62 -12.81 -10.46
CA ALA A 169 13.33 -14.04 -10.77
C ALA A 169 12.52 -15.27 -10.33
N LEU A 170 11.91 -15.25 -9.14
CA LEU A 170 11.03 -16.32 -8.70
C LEU A 170 9.78 -16.42 -9.59
N ALA A 171 9.16 -15.28 -9.97
CA ALA A 171 8.01 -15.28 -10.87
C ALA A 171 8.37 -15.89 -12.23
N CYS A 172 9.51 -15.53 -12.82
CA CYS A 172 10.01 -16.12 -14.06
C CYS A 172 10.28 -17.63 -13.93
N ALA A 173 10.83 -18.07 -12.81
CA ALA A 173 11.05 -19.50 -12.56
C ALA A 173 9.73 -20.29 -12.48
N ILE A 174 8.70 -19.72 -11.83
CA ILE A 174 7.37 -20.32 -11.77
C ILE A 174 6.77 -20.40 -13.18
N MET A 175 6.80 -19.29 -13.94
CA MET A 175 6.31 -19.27 -15.31
C MET A 175 7.04 -20.29 -16.20
N HIS A 176 8.35 -20.39 -16.08
CA HIS A 176 9.12 -21.39 -16.81
C HIS A 176 8.61 -22.82 -16.55
N ILE A 177 8.35 -23.18 -15.30
CA ILE A 177 7.82 -24.50 -14.93
C ILE A 177 6.41 -24.71 -15.49
N LEU A 178 5.53 -23.69 -15.39
CA LEU A 178 4.18 -23.76 -15.92
C LEU A 178 4.17 -24.04 -17.42
N PHE A 179 5.05 -23.40 -18.20
CA PHE A 179 5.16 -23.64 -19.66
C PHE A 179 5.84 -24.97 -19.96
N ARG A 180 6.94 -25.29 -19.29
CA ARG A 180 7.68 -26.53 -19.50
C ARG A 180 6.82 -27.77 -19.28
N ASP A 181 6.01 -27.77 -18.23
CA ASP A 181 5.23 -28.92 -17.78
C ASP A 181 3.77 -28.88 -18.25
N ASN A 182 3.43 -27.96 -19.19
CA ASN A 182 2.10 -27.78 -19.79
C ASN A 182 0.98 -27.47 -18.77
N TYR A 183 1.28 -26.74 -17.71
CA TYR A 183 0.29 -26.25 -16.75
C TYR A 183 -0.32 -24.88 -17.16
N ALA A 184 0.26 -24.20 -18.16
CA ALA A 184 -0.25 -22.93 -18.62
C ALA A 184 -1.52 -23.11 -19.45
N ASP A 185 -2.61 -22.44 -19.08
CA ASP A 185 -3.80 -22.34 -19.91
C ASP A 185 -3.60 -21.29 -21.00
N LEU A 186 -3.10 -21.72 -22.15
CA LEU A 186 -2.79 -20.83 -23.27
C LEU A 186 -4.06 -20.23 -23.90
N ALA A 187 -5.21 -20.90 -23.82
CA ALA A 187 -6.47 -20.38 -24.34
C ALA A 187 -6.93 -19.17 -23.54
N VAL A 188 -6.88 -19.24 -22.22
CA VAL A 188 -7.20 -18.12 -21.35
C VAL A 188 -6.21 -16.98 -21.52
N SER A 189 -4.90 -17.27 -21.52
CA SER A 189 -3.85 -16.26 -21.72
C SER A 189 -4.00 -15.53 -23.05
N TYR A 190 -4.29 -16.24 -24.13
CA TYR A 190 -4.49 -15.69 -25.45
C TYR A 190 -5.72 -14.77 -25.52
N THR A 191 -6.82 -15.15 -24.90
CA THR A 191 -8.04 -14.35 -24.87
C THR A 191 -7.82 -13.02 -24.15
N HIS A 192 -7.09 -13.02 -23.05
CA HIS A 192 -6.86 -11.82 -22.24
C HIS A 192 -5.76 -10.90 -22.83
N LEU A 193 -4.75 -11.44 -23.49
CA LEU A 193 -3.66 -10.65 -24.07
C LEU A 193 -4.03 -10.00 -25.40
N ARG A 194 -4.88 -10.64 -26.22
CA ARG A 194 -5.33 -10.08 -27.51
C ARG A 194 -6.45 -9.06 -27.45
N ALA A 195 -7.12 -8.91 -26.32
CA ALA A 195 -8.16 -7.90 -26.16
C ALA A 195 -7.62 -6.45 -26.21
N HIS A 196 -6.32 -6.28 -26.45
CA HIS A 196 -5.61 -5.00 -26.48
C HIS A 196 -4.91 -4.70 -27.83
N GLU A 197 -5.05 -5.56 -28.84
CA GLU A 197 -4.72 -5.28 -30.24
C GLU A 197 -5.96 -4.72 -30.99
#